data_d823360e106058a47abcdb385f320f5c
#
_entry.id   d823360e106058a47abcdb385f320f5c
#
_cell.length_a   1.000
_cell.length_b   1.000
_cell.length_c   1.000
_cell.angle_alpha   90.00
_cell.angle_beta   90.00
_cell.angle_gamma   90.00
#
_symmetry.space_group_name_H-M   'P 1'
#
loop_
_entity.id
_entity.type
_entity.pdbx_description
1 polymer ?
#
loop_
_entity_poly.entity_id
_entity_poly.type
_entity_poly.pdbx_seq_one_letter_code
_entity_poly.pdbx_strand_id
1 'polypeptide(L)'
;MECSCSSADSPHPGASVTETRATRAVSGAEIVLDDVTKHYPGQADPAVQRVSMVIPAGEIVVLVGPSGCGKTTTMRMINRLIEPTSGAITIDGLDVLGMNPDQLRRGIGYSIQQAGLFPHLSVAKNVATVPGLIGWDRRRVSARVDEMLELVGLDPKAFRDRYPRQLSGGQQQRVGVARALAADPPVLLMDEPFGAVDPITRGLLQDELLQLQAELGKTIVFVTHDFNEAVKLGDRIAVLGDRSAILQYDTPAAILARPADETVAGFVGADAGLKQLTLTRVRDVPLEDCAVAVESAAVQSLRDAIGDDERDWGLVLDEQRRPVRWVTPAQLAHADSLRTAGTPVGSGVSVESTLQRALESLLAESNAHAVVTGPDGEYAGLITIDTLVSHLSEMRDTHGRNGGGR
;
A
#
# COMPACT_ATOMS: atom_id res chain seq x y z
N MET A 1 -32.72 -18.27 63.64
CA MET A 1 -33.84 -17.44 63.19
C MET A 1 -33.30 -16.74 61.93
N GLU A 2 -33.93 -17.18 60.96
CA GLU A 2 -34.28 -16.69 59.62
C GLU A 2 -33.25 -16.70 58.54
N CYS A 3 -33.46 -17.67 57.65
CA CYS A 3 -32.95 -17.76 56.26
C CYS A 3 -33.63 -16.69 55.44
N SER A 4 -32.84 -16.10 54.48
CA SER A 4 -33.41 -15.64 53.23
C SER A 4 -32.47 -15.99 52.08
N CYS A 5 -32.94 -16.89 51.23
CA CYS A 5 -32.40 -17.16 49.90
C CYS A 5 -32.60 -15.94 49.01
N SER A 6 -31.59 -15.57 48.24
CA SER A 6 -31.73 -14.73 47.08
C SER A 6 -31.02 -15.37 45.88
N SER A 7 -31.78 -15.54 44.85
CA SER A 7 -31.53 -16.18 43.57
C SER A 7 -30.35 -15.55 42.80
N ALA A 8 -29.54 -16.43 42.24
CA ALA A 8 -28.49 -16.09 41.28
C ALA A 8 -29.08 -15.78 39.91
N ASP A 9 -28.83 -14.57 39.44
CA ASP A 9 -29.03 -14.18 38.06
C ASP A 9 -27.70 -14.35 37.32
N SER A 10 -27.70 -15.17 36.30
CA SER A 10 -26.56 -15.41 35.42
C SER A 10 -26.55 -14.35 34.31
N PRO A 11 -25.46 -13.62 34.05
CA PRO A 11 -25.38 -12.78 32.90
C PRO A 11 -24.90 -13.57 31.64
N HIS A 12 -25.64 -13.42 30.56
CA HIS A 12 -25.29 -13.84 29.22
C HIS A 12 -23.98 -13.20 28.75
N PRO A 13 -23.08 -13.95 28.05
CA PRO A 13 -21.91 -13.37 27.40
C PRO A 13 -22.29 -12.87 25.99
N GLY A 14 -22.58 -11.60 25.90
CA GLY A 14 -22.70 -10.86 24.64
C GLY A 14 -21.73 -9.68 24.67
N ALA A 15 -20.42 -9.94 24.65
CA ALA A 15 -19.44 -8.91 24.49
C ALA A 15 -18.92 -8.97 23.05
N SER A 16 -19.36 -8.02 22.23
CA SER A 16 -18.74 -7.67 20.96
C SER A 16 -17.25 -7.37 21.19
N VAL A 17 -16.40 -8.18 20.58
CA VAL A 17 -14.96 -7.90 20.50
C VAL A 17 -14.79 -6.78 19.47
N THR A 18 -14.90 -5.54 19.94
CA THR A 18 -14.35 -4.40 19.22
C THR A 18 -12.84 -4.50 19.40
N GLU A 19 -12.15 -5.03 18.40
CA GLU A 19 -10.70 -4.92 18.34
C GLU A 19 -10.33 -3.43 18.40
N THR A 20 -9.88 -3.02 19.57
CA THR A 20 -9.27 -1.72 19.78
C THR A 20 -7.94 -1.75 19.03
N ARG A 21 -7.93 -1.22 17.79
CA ARG A 21 -6.70 -0.88 17.07
C ARG A 21 -5.91 -0.02 18.04
N ALA A 22 -4.84 -0.58 18.60
CA ALA A 22 -3.96 0.17 19.49
C ALA A 22 -3.58 1.45 18.77
N THR A 23 -3.93 2.59 19.33
CA THR A 23 -3.59 3.93 18.82
C THR A 23 -2.07 4.05 18.92
N ARG A 24 -1.40 3.68 17.82
CA ARG A 24 0.04 3.85 17.65
C ARG A 24 0.27 5.36 17.61
N ALA A 25 1.22 5.86 18.40
CA ALA A 25 1.58 7.27 18.37
C ALA A 25 2.03 7.62 16.95
N VAL A 26 1.22 8.42 16.23
CA VAL A 26 1.55 8.91 14.89
C VAL A 26 2.75 9.84 15.04
N SER A 27 3.87 9.52 14.40
CA SER A 27 5.08 10.33 14.41
C SER A 27 5.17 11.29 13.22
N GLY A 28 4.17 11.26 12.33
CA GLY A 28 4.00 12.16 11.20
C GLY A 28 3.43 13.50 11.61
N ALA A 29 3.61 14.52 10.78
CA ALA A 29 3.07 15.86 10.95
C ALA A 29 2.02 16.15 9.86
N GLU A 30 0.92 16.81 10.22
CA GLU A 30 -0.09 17.27 9.26
C GLU A 30 0.49 18.41 8.40
N ILE A 31 0.15 18.43 7.12
CA ILE A 31 0.51 19.53 6.22
C ILE A 31 -0.79 20.13 5.65
N VAL A 32 -0.97 21.44 5.82
CA VAL A 32 -2.12 22.17 5.27
C VAL A 32 -1.63 23.20 4.25
N LEU A 33 -2.20 23.15 3.06
CA LEU A 33 -2.10 24.18 2.03
C LEU A 33 -3.42 24.95 2.04
N ASP A 34 -3.37 26.27 2.14
CA ASP A 34 -4.53 27.15 2.17
C ASP A 34 -4.40 28.25 1.10
N ASP A 35 -5.20 28.15 0.04
CA ASP A 35 -5.26 29.07 -1.12
C ASP A 35 -3.87 29.39 -1.72
N VAL A 36 -3.00 28.38 -1.78
CA VAL A 36 -1.60 28.52 -2.18
C VAL A 36 -1.47 28.81 -3.66
N THR A 37 -0.83 29.91 -4.00
CA THR A 37 -0.58 30.34 -5.38
C THR A 37 0.90 30.59 -5.60
N LYS A 38 1.42 30.16 -6.76
CA LYS A 38 2.78 30.49 -7.22
C LYS A 38 2.77 31.07 -8.61
N HIS A 39 3.21 32.30 -8.70
CA HIS A 39 3.44 33.00 -9.96
C HIS A 39 4.94 33.28 -10.14
N TYR A 40 5.49 32.94 -11.30
CA TYR A 40 6.89 33.27 -11.62
C TYR A 40 6.96 34.55 -12.41
N PRO A 41 7.95 35.43 -12.17
CA PRO A 41 8.15 36.64 -12.95
C PRO A 41 8.27 36.32 -14.45
N GLY A 42 7.56 37.10 -15.27
CA GLY A 42 7.57 36.94 -16.73
C GLY A 42 6.68 35.84 -17.31
N GLN A 43 5.96 35.08 -16.49
CA GLN A 43 4.93 34.15 -16.94
C GLN A 43 3.55 34.82 -16.88
N ALA A 44 2.71 34.61 -17.90
CA ALA A 44 1.36 35.13 -17.92
C ALA A 44 0.45 34.44 -16.91
N ASP A 45 0.63 33.14 -16.75
CA ASP A 45 -0.18 32.29 -15.89
C ASP A 45 0.59 31.82 -14.66
N PRO A 46 -0.08 31.59 -13.52
CA PRO A 46 0.54 30.99 -12.34
C PRO A 46 0.90 29.52 -12.58
N ALA A 47 2.03 29.08 -12.05
CA ALA A 47 2.44 27.68 -12.08
C ALA A 47 1.62 26.81 -11.11
N VAL A 48 1.11 27.41 -10.03
CA VAL A 48 0.20 26.80 -9.06
C VAL A 48 -0.86 27.86 -8.72
N GLN A 49 -2.15 27.49 -8.76
CA GLN A 49 -3.24 28.42 -8.59
C GLN A 49 -4.23 27.96 -7.52
N ARG A 50 -4.26 28.68 -6.39
CA ARG A 50 -5.25 28.56 -5.32
C ARG A 50 -5.44 27.13 -4.82
N VAL A 51 -4.35 26.42 -4.56
CA VAL A 51 -4.40 25.05 -4.05
C VAL A 51 -4.72 25.04 -2.57
N SER A 52 -5.81 24.35 -2.19
CA SER A 52 -6.17 24.10 -0.80
C SER A 52 -6.31 22.60 -0.60
N MET A 53 -5.52 22.04 0.32
CA MET A 53 -5.46 20.61 0.59
C MET A 53 -4.92 20.34 2.00
N VAL A 54 -5.49 19.35 2.67
CA VAL A 54 -4.96 18.82 3.93
C VAL A 54 -4.30 17.47 3.66
N ILE A 55 -3.07 17.31 4.07
CA ILE A 55 -2.32 16.06 4.06
C ILE A 55 -2.28 15.56 5.51
N PRO A 56 -3.06 14.54 5.86
CA PRO A 56 -3.17 14.07 7.24
C PRO A 56 -1.85 13.50 7.77
N ALA A 57 -1.63 13.66 9.08
CA ALA A 57 -0.47 13.09 9.74
C ALA A 57 -0.46 11.56 9.62
N GLY A 58 0.69 10.99 9.22
CA GLY A 58 0.88 9.55 9.12
C GLY A 58 0.29 8.91 7.86
N GLU A 59 -0.23 9.68 6.91
CA GLU A 59 -0.72 9.17 5.62
C GLU A 59 0.30 9.40 4.49
N ILE A 60 0.22 8.54 3.47
CA ILE A 60 0.87 8.75 2.18
C ILE A 60 -0.14 9.45 1.26
N VAL A 61 0.13 10.70 0.92
CA VAL A 61 -0.66 11.44 -0.07
C VAL A 61 0.11 11.50 -1.39
N VAL A 62 -0.47 10.96 -2.45
CA VAL A 62 0.13 10.93 -3.77
C VAL A 62 -0.43 12.05 -4.63
N LEU A 63 0.46 12.89 -5.15
CA LEU A 63 0.13 13.90 -6.16
C LEU A 63 0.37 13.31 -7.56
N VAL A 64 -0.68 13.11 -8.34
CA VAL A 64 -0.62 12.59 -9.70
C VAL A 64 -1.21 13.59 -10.69
N GLY A 65 -0.71 13.63 -11.90
CA GLY A 65 -1.21 14.55 -12.94
C GLY A 65 -0.21 14.71 -14.08
N PRO A 66 -0.56 15.45 -15.15
CA PRO A 66 0.28 15.62 -16.32
C PRO A 66 1.59 16.33 -16.00
N SER A 67 2.59 16.15 -16.87
CA SER A 67 3.87 16.86 -16.74
C SER A 67 3.63 18.38 -16.82
N GLY A 68 4.28 19.13 -15.95
CA GLY A 68 4.16 20.59 -15.91
C GLY A 68 2.95 21.14 -15.15
N CYS A 69 2.03 20.30 -14.63
CA CYS A 69 0.85 20.78 -13.90
C CYS A 69 1.15 21.43 -12.53
N GLY A 70 2.38 21.40 -12.03
CA GLY A 70 2.77 22.09 -10.79
C GLY A 70 3.09 21.18 -9.59
N LYS A 71 3.05 19.84 -9.70
CA LYS A 71 3.36 18.89 -8.60
C LYS A 71 4.67 19.18 -7.89
N THR A 72 5.77 19.21 -8.63
CA THR A 72 7.10 19.52 -8.10
C THR A 72 7.16 20.93 -7.51
N THR A 73 6.47 21.91 -8.13
CA THR A 73 6.38 23.28 -7.61
C THR A 73 5.69 23.31 -6.25
N THR A 74 4.57 22.64 -6.11
CA THR A 74 3.83 22.50 -4.83
C THR A 74 4.72 21.87 -3.77
N MET A 75 5.40 20.76 -4.08
CA MET A 75 6.32 20.10 -3.15
C MET A 75 7.50 21.02 -2.74
N ARG A 76 8.07 21.78 -3.68
CA ARG A 76 9.14 22.75 -3.37
C ARG A 76 8.67 23.90 -2.48
N MET A 77 7.40 24.30 -2.55
CA MET A 77 6.82 25.28 -1.63
C MET A 77 6.67 24.71 -0.22
N ILE A 78 6.20 23.47 -0.06
CA ILE A 78 6.13 22.79 1.24
C ILE A 78 7.52 22.77 1.91
N ASN A 79 8.57 22.46 1.14
CA ASN A 79 9.95 22.45 1.64
C ASN A 79 10.60 23.86 1.70
N ARG A 80 9.82 24.91 1.39
CA ARG A 80 10.31 26.30 1.33
C ARG A 80 11.61 26.44 0.53
N LEU A 81 11.77 25.65 -0.55
CA LEU A 81 12.80 25.86 -1.56
C LEU A 81 12.44 27.02 -2.48
N ILE A 82 11.15 27.27 -2.63
CA ILE A 82 10.55 28.43 -3.25
C ILE A 82 9.42 28.91 -2.33
N GLU A 83 9.18 30.22 -2.29
CA GLU A 83 8.09 30.77 -1.50
C GLU A 83 6.83 30.92 -2.35
N PRO A 84 5.62 30.68 -1.80
CA PRO A 84 4.36 30.98 -2.49
C PRO A 84 4.25 32.49 -2.74
N THR A 85 3.47 32.86 -3.76
CA THR A 85 3.15 34.27 -4.04
C THR A 85 2.01 34.76 -3.16
N SER A 86 1.08 33.87 -2.81
CA SER A 86 0.00 34.07 -1.84
C SER A 86 -0.48 32.77 -1.25
N GLY A 87 -1.31 32.83 -0.23
CA GLY A 87 -1.77 31.67 0.54
C GLY A 87 -0.77 31.30 1.65
N ALA A 88 -1.11 30.27 2.41
CA ALA A 88 -0.30 29.80 3.53
C ALA A 88 -0.05 28.29 3.44
N ILE A 89 1.10 27.85 3.96
CA ILE A 89 1.43 26.45 4.14
C ILE A 89 1.84 26.25 5.60
N THR A 90 1.19 25.32 6.28
CA THR A 90 1.55 24.97 7.65
C THR A 90 1.96 23.51 7.75
N ILE A 91 2.90 23.23 8.65
CA ILE A 91 3.30 21.87 9.03
C ILE A 91 3.10 21.78 10.55
N ASP A 92 2.23 20.87 10.97
CA ASP A 92 1.85 20.71 12.38
C ASP A 92 1.37 22.02 13.01
N GLY A 93 0.57 22.79 12.24
CA GLY A 93 0.04 24.11 12.62
C GLY A 93 1.04 25.27 12.57
N LEU A 94 2.31 25.01 12.24
CA LEU A 94 3.34 26.05 12.14
C LEU A 94 3.51 26.54 10.70
N ASP A 95 3.37 27.85 10.48
CA ASP A 95 3.59 28.45 9.16
C ASP A 95 5.06 28.28 8.70
N VAL A 96 5.24 27.64 7.53
CA VAL A 96 6.57 27.39 6.97
C VAL A 96 7.33 28.69 6.67
N LEU A 97 6.65 29.81 6.40
CA LEU A 97 7.29 31.10 6.16
C LEU A 97 7.78 31.74 7.46
N GLY A 98 7.13 31.46 8.60
CA GLY A 98 7.55 31.93 9.92
C GLY A 98 8.74 31.18 10.53
N MET A 99 9.06 29.99 9.99
CA MET A 99 10.16 29.17 10.51
C MET A 99 11.51 29.57 9.93
N ASN A 100 12.60 29.23 10.64
CA ASN A 100 13.93 29.29 10.02
C ASN A 100 14.04 28.23 8.90
N PRO A 101 14.40 28.62 7.65
CA PRO A 101 14.41 27.70 6.49
C PRO A 101 15.32 26.48 6.68
N ASP A 102 16.46 26.65 7.36
CA ASP A 102 17.41 25.55 7.58
C ASP A 102 16.90 24.57 8.62
N GLN A 103 16.22 25.05 9.66
CA GLN A 103 15.57 24.20 10.66
C GLN A 103 14.41 23.41 10.04
N LEU A 104 13.55 24.08 9.25
CA LEU A 104 12.47 23.44 8.52
C LEU A 104 12.98 22.29 7.64
N ARG A 105 13.98 22.56 6.78
CA ARG A 105 14.53 21.56 5.84
C ARG A 105 15.25 20.41 6.52
N ARG A 106 15.83 20.61 7.69
CA ARG A 106 16.41 19.51 8.49
C ARG A 106 15.35 18.60 9.11
N GLY A 107 14.14 19.12 9.33
CA GLY A 107 12.97 18.35 9.78
C GLY A 107 12.18 17.66 8.67
N ILE A 108 12.55 17.86 7.39
CA ILE A 108 11.88 17.27 6.24
C ILE A 108 12.87 16.38 5.48
N GLY A 109 12.53 15.11 5.28
CA GLY A 109 13.25 14.25 4.36
C GLY A 109 12.85 14.58 2.92
N TYR A 110 13.82 14.84 2.04
CA TYR A 110 13.53 15.20 0.67
C TYR A 110 14.31 14.34 -0.33
N SER A 111 13.57 13.56 -1.11
CA SER A 111 14.09 12.78 -2.24
C SER A 111 13.67 13.44 -3.55
N ILE A 112 14.63 13.89 -4.35
CA ILE A 112 14.40 14.55 -5.63
C ILE A 112 14.51 13.57 -6.81
N GLN A 113 13.86 13.88 -7.92
CA GLN A 113 13.79 13.08 -9.15
C GLN A 113 15.17 12.61 -9.68
N GLN A 114 16.18 13.47 -9.63
CA GLN A 114 17.57 13.07 -9.82
C GLN A 114 18.19 12.91 -8.45
N ALA A 115 18.65 11.76 -8.05
CA ALA A 115 19.09 11.41 -6.66
C ALA A 115 19.82 12.53 -5.88
N GLY A 116 20.32 13.58 -6.56
CA GLY A 116 20.90 14.80 -5.99
C GLY A 116 22.03 14.50 -4.99
N LEU A 117 22.74 13.39 -5.19
CA LEU A 117 23.84 12.99 -4.31
C LEU A 117 25.04 13.93 -4.52
N PHE A 118 25.74 14.23 -3.44
CA PHE A 118 26.99 14.97 -3.49
C PHE A 118 28.06 14.09 -4.14
N PRO A 119 28.55 14.43 -5.36
CA PRO A 119 29.41 13.53 -6.14
C PRO A 119 30.80 13.33 -5.51
N HIS A 120 31.23 14.25 -4.65
CA HIS A 120 32.50 14.22 -3.93
C HIS A 120 32.44 13.50 -2.58
N LEU A 121 31.24 13.09 -2.15
CA LEU A 121 31.03 12.33 -0.91
C LEU A 121 30.76 10.86 -1.23
N SER A 122 31.22 9.97 -0.36
CA SER A 122 30.84 8.56 -0.44
C SER A 122 29.36 8.37 -0.12
N VAL A 123 28.79 7.19 -0.41
CA VAL A 123 27.42 6.79 -0.08
C VAL A 123 27.14 7.02 1.40
N ALA A 124 27.99 6.50 2.28
CA ALA A 124 27.84 6.68 3.73
C ALA A 124 27.79 8.16 4.13
N LYS A 125 28.67 8.99 3.55
CA LYS A 125 28.70 10.43 3.85
C LYS A 125 27.48 11.16 3.29
N ASN A 126 26.93 10.73 2.13
CA ASN A 126 25.69 11.26 1.60
C ASN A 126 24.52 10.98 2.55
N VAL A 127 24.37 9.74 3.01
CA VAL A 127 23.32 9.35 3.96
C VAL A 127 23.50 10.05 5.30
N ALA A 128 24.73 10.17 5.79
CA ALA A 128 25.07 10.82 7.07
C ALA A 128 24.90 12.35 7.08
N THR A 129 24.60 13.00 5.95
CA THR A 129 24.62 14.47 5.84
C THR A 129 23.69 15.13 6.85
N VAL A 130 22.40 14.80 6.85
CA VAL A 130 21.43 15.44 7.73
C VAL A 130 21.62 15.04 9.19
N PRO A 131 21.79 13.73 9.56
CA PRO A 131 22.14 13.32 10.91
C PRO A 131 23.36 14.08 11.49
N GLY A 132 24.38 14.28 10.66
CA GLY A 132 25.56 15.07 11.06
C GLY A 132 25.26 16.56 11.31
N LEU A 133 24.41 17.18 10.47
CA LEU A 133 23.99 18.58 10.60
C LEU A 133 23.13 18.86 11.83
N ILE A 134 22.36 17.86 12.30
CA ILE A 134 21.54 17.95 13.52
C ILE A 134 22.29 17.49 14.78
N GLY A 135 23.58 17.17 14.66
CA GLY A 135 24.48 16.94 15.79
C GLY A 135 24.43 15.54 16.40
N TRP A 136 24.01 14.51 15.63
CA TRP A 136 24.08 13.14 16.13
C TRP A 136 25.53 12.70 16.34
N ASP A 137 25.75 11.87 17.37
CA ASP A 137 27.07 11.31 17.60
C ASP A 137 27.51 10.36 16.48
N ARG A 138 28.84 10.21 16.32
CA ARG A 138 29.41 9.44 15.20
C ARG A 138 29.01 7.96 15.18
N ARG A 139 28.80 7.34 16.35
CA ARG A 139 28.41 5.91 16.42
C ARG A 139 26.98 5.73 15.98
N ARG A 140 26.07 6.61 16.47
CA ARG A 140 24.67 6.64 16.05
C ARG A 140 24.56 6.89 14.55
N VAL A 141 25.28 7.86 14.01
CA VAL A 141 25.29 8.16 12.55
C VAL A 141 25.75 6.94 11.75
N SER A 142 26.85 6.27 12.20
CA SER A 142 27.37 5.10 11.47
C SER A 142 26.37 3.94 11.46
N ALA A 143 25.76 3.63 12.58
CA ALA A 143 24.75 2.58 12.69
C ALA A 143 23.52 2.91 11.83
N ARG A 144 23.05 4.16 11.85
CA ARG A 144 21.92 4.62 11.05
C ARG A 144 22.20 4.57 9.55
N VAL A 145 23.42 4.86 9.13
CA VAL A 145 23.82 4.72 7.72
C VAL A 145 23.69 3.27 7.26
N ASP A 146 24.18 2.32 8.06
CA ASP A 146 24.11 0.90 7.72
C ASP A 146 22.65 0.41 7.68
N GLU A 147 21.83 0.76 8.66
CA GLU A 147 20.39 0.50 8.70
C GLU A 147 19.67 1.05 7.47
N MET A 148 19.94 2.29 7.07
CA MET A 148 19.30 2.91 5.92
C MET A 148 19.75 2.28 4.58
N LEU A 149 20.97 1.81 4.48
CA LEU A 149 21.45 1.11 3.30
C LEU A 149 20.82 -0.28 3.18
N GLU A 150 20.70 -1.02 4.28
CA GLU A 150 20.00 -2.30 4.33
C GLU A 150 18.54 -2.12 3.93
N LEU A 151 17.86 -1.10 4.48
CA LEU A 151 16.47 -0.78 4.17
C LEU A 151 16.22 -0.58 2.67
N VAL A 152 17.16 0.04 1.95
CA VAL A 152 17.01 0.24 0.50
C VAL A 152 17.65 -0.87 -0.33
N GLY A 153 17.92 -2.04 0.26
CA GLY A 153 18.46 -3.21 -0.43
C GLY A 153 19.90 -3.01 -0.95
N LEU A 154 20.72 -2.24 -0.26
CA LEU A 154 22.13 -2.02 -0.57
C LEU A 154 23.01 -2.54 0.59
N ASP A 155 23.75 -3.63 0.38
CA ASP A 155 24.68 -4.17 1.39
C ASP A 155 25.68 -3.08 1.85
N PRO A 156 25.66 -2.68 3.14
CA PRO A 156 26.54 -1.64 3.65
C PRO A 156 28.02 -1.94 3.39
N LYS A 157 28.44 -3.20 3.52
CA LYS A 157 29.85 -3.61 3.31
C LYS A 157 30.32 -3.37 1.89
N ALA A 158 29.42 -3.51 0.92
CA ALA A 158 29.72 -3.35 -0.48
C ALA A 158 29.57 -1.90 -0.99
N PHE A 159 28.67 -1.12 -0.37
CA PHE A 159 28.22 0.16 -0.96
C PHE A 159 28.64 1.40 -0.17
N ARG A 160 28.84 1.34 1.16
CA ARG A 160 29.03 2.55 1.99
C ARG A 160 30.21 3.45 1.56
N ASP A 161 31.28 2.86 1.05
CA ASP A 161 32.50 3.58 0.67
C ASP A 161 32.53 3.95 -0.82
N ARG A 162 31.56 3.49 -1.61
CA ARG A 162 31.44 3.88 -3.03
C ARG A 162 31.06 5.34 -3.16
N TYR A 163 31.38 5.89 -4.34
CA TYR A 163 30.96 7.23 -4.73
C TYR A 163 29.81 7.17 -5.74
N PRO A 164 28.99 8.22 -5.87
CA PRO A 164 27.83 8.22 -6.78
C PRO A 164 28.15 7.78 -8.20
N ARG A 165 29.31 8.16 -8.74
CA ARG A 165 29.79 7.76 -10.09
C ARG A 165 30.00 6.24 -10.28
N GLN A 166 30.07 5.49 -9.17
CA GLN A 166 30.27 4.04 -9.16
C GLN A 166 28.95 3.27 -9.02
N LEU A 167 27.83 3.98 -9.00
CA LEU A 167 26.50 3.46 -8.82
C LEU A 167 25.68 3.58 -10.11
N SER A 168 24.80 2.60 -10.36
CA SER A 168 23.75 2.75 -11.38
C SER A 168 22.75 3.85 -10.98
N GLY A 169 21.96 4.34 -11.94
CA GLY A 169 20.93 5.36 -11.68
C GLY A 169 19.94 4.90 -10.59
N GLY A 170 19.46 3.66 -10.64
CA GLY A 170 18.58 3.09 -9.61
C GLY A 170 19.26 2.96 -8.24
N GLN A 171 20.56 2.60 -8.18
CA GLN A 171 21.30 2.59 -6.91
C GLN A 171 21.48 4.00 -6.35
N GLN A 172 21.72 5.00 -7.19
CA GLN A 172 21.77 6.40 -6.75
C GLN A 172 20.43 6.87 -6.18
N GLN A 173 19.31 6.52 -6.81
CA GLN A 173 17.97 6.84 -6.28
C GLN A 173 17.75 6.19 -4.93
N ARG A 174 18.07 4.91 -4.75
CA ARG A 174 17.98 4.22 -3.46
C ARG A 174 18.81 4.89 -2.36
N VAL A 175 20.02 5.33 -2.66
CA VAL A 175 20.83 6.13 -1.72
C VAL A 175 20.18 7.48 -1.44
N GLY A 176 19.51 8.10 -2.41
CA GLY A 176 18.73 9.33 -2.22
C GLY A 176 17.57 9.15 -1.23
N VAL A 177 16.84 8.03 -1.33
CA VAL A 177 15.79 7.65 -0.39
C VAL A 177 16.38 7.39 1.01
N ALA A 178 17.45 6.60 1.10
CA ALA A 178 18.17 6.35 2.36
C ALA A 178 18.59 7.65 3.06
N ARG A 179 19.11 8.62 2.28
CA ARG A 179 19.50 9.94 2.81
C ARG A 179 18.29 10.72 3.34
N ALA A 180 17.16 10.68 2.64
CA ALA A 180 15.93 11.37 3.06
C ALA A 180 15.40 10.82 4.39
N LEU A 181 15.53 9.51 4.62
CA LEU A 181 15.08 8.82 5.82
C LEU A 181 16.06 8.87 7.00
N ALA A 182 17.34 9.18 6.73
CA ALA A 182 18.41 9.01 7.71
C ALA A 182 18.22 9.80 9.02
N ALA A 183 17.66 11.01 8.94
CA ALA A 183 17.42 11.87 10.10
C ALA A 183 16.11 11.57 10.86
N ASP A 184 15.38 10.54 10.45
CA ASP A 184 14.08 10.16 11.00
C ASP A 184 13.05 11.32 11.03
N PRO A 185 12.83 12.03 9.90
CA PRO A 185 11.95 13.19 9.84
C PRO A 185 10.47 12.78 9.98
N PRO A 186 9.60 13.66 10.52
CA PRO A 186 8.15 13.44 10.58
C PRO A 186 7.48 13.54 9.20
N VAL A 187 8.08 14.27 8.27
CA VAL A 187 7.58 14.49 6.89
C VAL A 187 8.61 14.04 5.87
N LEU A 188 8.15 13.30 4.88
CA LEU A 188 8.93 12.89 3.71
C LEU A 188 8.31 13.46 2.44
N LEU A 189 9.11 14.12 1.63
CA LEU A 189 8.73 14.62 0.31
C LEU A 189 9.50 13.82 -0.74
N MET A 190 8.80 13.14 -1.64
CA MET A 190 9.38 12.24 -2.61
C MET A 190 8.93 12.62 -4.04
N ASP A 191 9.84 13.15 -4.84
CA ASP A 191 9.58 13.60 -6.22
C ASP A 191 10.06 12.54 -7.21
N GLU A 192 9.16 11.72 -7.74
CA GLU A 192 9.42 10.58 -8.64
C GLU A 192 10.59 9.69 -8.19
N PRO A 193 10.58 9.20 -6.92
CA PRO A 193 11.77 8.58 -6.32
C PRO A 193 12.18 7.25 -6.99
N PHE A 194 11.29 6.65 -7.79
CA PHE A 194 11.53 5.36 -8.45
C PHE A 194 11.58 5.45 -9.98
N GLY A 195 11.58 6.66 -10.55
CA GLY A 195 11.49 6.88 -12.00
C GLY A 195 12.60 6.24 -12.84
N ALA A 196 13.83 6.10 -12.29
CA ALA A 196 14.97 5.47 -12.98
C ALA A 196 15.28 4.04 -12.47
N VAL A 197 14.36 3.43 -11.71
CA VAL A 197 14.51 2.07 -11.18
C VAL A 197 13.80 1.08 -12.10
N ASP A 198 14.40 -0.09 -12.33
CA ASP A 198 13.77 -1.16 -13.11
C ASP A 198 12.48 -1.66 -12.44
N PRO A 199 11.52 -2.24 -13.19
CA PRO A 199 10.20 -2.58 -12.67
C PRO A 199 10.21 -3.56 -11.49
N ILE A 200 11.11 -4.54 -11.48
CA ILE A 200 11.18 -5.56 -10.40
C ILE A 200 11.66 -4.91 -9.12
N THR A 201 12.79 -4.20 -9.18
CA THR A 201 13.36 -3.48 -8.04
C THR A 201 12.41 -2.38 -7.55
N ARG A 202 11.70 -1.69 -8.46
CA ARG A 202 10.70 -0.69 -8.11
C ARG A 202 9.60 -1.28 -7.25
N GLY A 203 9.05 -2.44 -7.64
CA GLY A 203 8.02 -3.15 -6.87
C GLY A 203 8.46 -3.44 -5.44
N LEU A 204 9.69 -3.96 -5.26
CA LEU A 204 10.28 -4.25 -3.95
C LEU A 204 10.44 -3.00 -3.09
N LEU A 205 10.97 -1.90 -3.68
CA LEU A 205 11.15 -0.63 -2.95
C LEU A 205 9.83 0.01 -2.53
N GLN A 206 8.78 -0.14 -3.34
CA GLN A 206 7.43 0.30 -2.98
C GLN A 206 6.89 -0.49 -1.78
N ASP A 207 7.07 -1.81 -1.77
CA ASP A 207 6.63 -2.66 -0.67
C ASP A 207 7.41 -2.34 0.63
N GLU A 208 8.72 -2.11 0.53
CA GLU A 208 9.56 -1.65 1.65
C GLU A 208 9.13 -0.27 2.16
N LEU A 209 8.77 0.66 1.26
CA LEU A 209 8.27 1.99 1.66
C LEU A 209 6.95 1.88 2.41
N LEU A 210 6.02 1.04 1.96
CA LEU A 210 4.75 0.79 2.63
C LEU A 210 4.95 0.15 4.01
N GLN A 211 5.84 -0.83 4.12
CA GLN A 211 6.18 -1.45 5.39
C GLN A 211 6.79 -0.42 6.36
N LEU A 212 7.77 0.35 5.90
CA LEU A 212 8.40 1.41 6.69
C LEU A 212 7.38 2.44 7.19
N GLN A 213 6.48 2.90 6.32
CA GLN A 213 5.44 3.85 6.67
C GLN A 213 4.49 3.27 7.71
N ALA A 214 4.05 2.00 7.53
CA ALA A 214 3.23 1.29 8.50
C ALA A 214 3.93 1.13 9.86
N GLU A 215 5.25 0.99 9.89
CA GLU A 215 6.04 0.89 11.11
C GLU A 215 6.28 2.25 11.80
N LEU A 216 6.58 3.28 11.05
CA LEU A 216 7.02 4.57 11.56
C LEU A 216 5.91 5.63 11.64
N GLY A 217 4.80 5.46 10.90
CA GLY A 217 3.68 6.41 10.87
C GLY A 217 4.08 7.81 10.39
N LYS A 218 5.00 7.88 9.40
CA LYS A 218 5.45 9.17 8.81
C LYS A 218 4.44 9.71 7.83
N THR A 219 4.37 11.04 7.71
CA THR A 219 3.60 11.70 6.64
C THR A 219 4.45 11.74 5.38
N ILE A 220 3.92 11.22 4.28
CA ILE A 220 4.63 11.16 3.01
C ILE A 220 3.84 11.90 1.93
N VAL A 221 4.49 12.86 1.27
CA VAL A 221 3.99 13.45 0.03
C VAL A 221 4.77 12.85 -1.12
N PHE A 222 4.09 12.10 -1.95
CA PHE A 222 4.69 11.36 -3.04
C PHE A 222 4.22 11.92 -4.38
N VAL A 223 5.13 12.28 -5.26
CA VAL A 223 4.81 12.75 -6.62
C VAL A 223 5.15 11.66 -7.62
N THR A 224 4.18 11.36 -8.49
CA THR A 224 4.39 10.46 -9.62
C THR A 224 3.54 10.90 -10.82
N HIS A 225 3.88 10.41 -12.00
CA HIS A 225 3.04 10.45 -13.19
C HIS A 225 2.35 9.12 -13.49
N ASP A 226 2.64 8.07 -12.71
CA ASP A 226 2.07 6.73 -12.85
C ASP A 226 0.91 6.54 -11.87
N PHE A 227 -0.31 6.42 -12.41
CA PHE A 227 -1.51 6.22 -11.61
C PHE A 227 -1.53 4.86 -10.87
N ASN A 228 -0.90 3.81 -11.43
CA ASN A 228 -0.81 2.52 -10.74
C ASN A 228 0.07 2.62 -9.49
N GLU A 229 1.13 3.40 -9.57
CA GLU A 229 1.98 3.71 -8.43
C GLU A 229 1.20 4.48 -7.36
N ALA A 230 0.38 5.45 -7.78
CA ALA A 230 -0.47 6.21 -6.88
C ALA A 230 -1.50 5.31 -6.17
N VAL A 231 -2.13 4.38 -6.89
CA VAL A 231 -3.09 3.41 -6.33
C VAL A 231 -2.41 2.46 -5.34
N LYS A 232 -1.19 1.99 -5.65
CA LYS A 232 -0.46 1.07 -4.79
C LYS A 232 0.01 1.70 -3.48
N LEU A 233 0.49 2.94 -3.55
CA LEU A 233 1.18 3.59 -2.43
C LEU A 233 0.29 4.49 -1.58
N GLY A 234 -0.70 5.16 -2.19
CA GLY A 234 -1.43 6.24 -1.55
C GLY A 234 -2.52 5.78 -0.60
N ASP A 235 -2.56 6.34 0.59
CA ASP A 235 -3.77 6.36 1.42
C ASP A 235 -4.79 7.31 0.78
N ARG A 236 -4.30 8.42 0.19
CA ARG A 236 -5.08 9.36 -0.63
C ARG A 236 -4.31 9.74 -1.89
N ILE A 237 -5.09 10.04 -2.94
CA ILE A 237 -4.56 10.54 -4.21
C ILE A 237 -5.17 11.91 -4.49
N ALA A 238 -4.33 12.89 -4.77
CA ALA A 238 -4.72 14.17 -5.36
C ALA A 238 -4.43 14.14 -6.86
N VAL A 239 -5.49 14.03 -7.66
CA VAL A 239 -5.39 14.13 -9.12
C VAL A 239 -5.37 15.61 -9.49
N LEU A 240 -4.26 16.06 -10.06
CA LEU A 240 -4.02 17.45 -10.40
C LEU A 240 -4.17 17.67 -11.90
N GLY A 241 -4.96 18.67 -12.24
CA GLY A 241 -5.05 19.26 -13.57
C GLY A 241 -4.10 20.43 -13.75
N ASP A 242 -4.35 21.24 -14.75
CA ASP A 242 -3.56 22.42 -15.05
C ASP A 242 -3.42 23.36 -13.85
N ARG A 243 -2.21 23.92 -13.66
CA ARG A 243 -1.88 24.88 -12.59
C ARG A 243 -2.12 24.32 -11.18
N SER A 244 -1.97 23.02 -11.02
CA SER A 244 -2.25 22.27 -9.80
C SER A 244 -3.71 22.33 -9.32
N ALA A 245 -4.67 22.63 -10.19
CA ALA A 245 -6.09 22.50 -9.84
C ALA A 245 -6.37 21.07 -9.39
N ILE A 246 -6.92 20.92 -8.17
CA ILE A 246 -7.28 19.60 -7.63
C ILE A 246 -8.59 19.18 -8.31
N LEU A 247 -8.48 18.19 -9.22
CA LEU A 247 -9.66 17.64 -9.92
C LEU A 247 -10.41 16.65 -9.02
N GLN A 248 -9.65 15.84 -8.26
CA GLN A 248 -10.21 14.95 -7.25
C GLN A 248 -9.17 14.69 -6.16
N TYR A 249 -9.63 14.63 -4.92
CA TYR A 249 -8.81 14.27 -3.76
C TYR A 249 -9.57 13.28 -2.89
N ASP A 250 -9.20 12.01 -2.94
CA ASP A 250 -9.89 10.94 -2.24
C ASP A 250 -8.99 9.71 -2.06
N THR A 251 -9.54 8.64 -1.46
CA THR A 251 -8.88 7.34 -1.41
C THR A 251 -8.79 6.71 -2.81
N PRO A 252 -7.78 5.85 -3.07
CA PRO A 252 -7.67 5.14 -4.35
C PRO A 252 -8.95 4.41 -4.74
N ALA A 253 -9.59 3.73 -3.78
CA ALA A 253 -10.83 2.98 -4.02
C ALA A 253 -11.97 3.90 -4.49
N ALA A 254 -12.14 5.07 -3.86
CA ALA A 254 -13.18 6.03 -4.24
C ALA A 254 -12.94 6.61 -5.64
N ILE A 255 -11.68 6.94 -5.99
CA ILE A 255 -11.33 7.47 -7.32
C ILE A 255 -11.55 6.42 -8.41
N LEU A 256 -11.14 5.17 -8.17
CA LEU A 256 -11.34 4.06 -9.11
C LEU A 256 -12.82 3.75 -9.33
N ALA A 257 -13.63 3.81 -8.27
CA ALA A 257 -15.06 3.53 -8.34
C ALA A 257 -15.85 4.66 -9.02
N ARG A 258 -15.46 5.92 -8.79
CA ARG A 258 -16.17 7.09 -9.28
C ARG A 258 -15.21 8.25 -9.61
N PRO A 259 -14.61 8.25 -10.80
CA PRO A 259 -13.84 9.40 -11.28
C PRO A 259 -14.74 10.65 -11.35
N ALA A 260 -14.23 11.80 -10.87
CA ALA A 260 -14.99 13.03 -10.78
C ALA A 260 -15.37 13.62 -12.15
N ASP A 261 -14.52 13.42 -13.14
CA ASP A 261 -14.71 13.89 -14.52
C ASP A 261 -14.00 12.99 -15.55
N GLU A 262 -14.12 13.31 -16.83
CA GLU A 262 -13.48 12.57 -17.93
C GLU A 262 -11.94 12.63 -17.86
N THR A 263 -11.38 13.69 -17.30
CA THR A 263 -9.93 13.84 -17.14
C THR A 263 -9.41 12.84 -16.12
N VAL A 264 -10.08 12.77 -14.96
CA VAL A 264 -9.76 11.78 -13.92
C VAL A 264 -9.99 10.36 -14.46
N ALA A 265 -11.10 10.13 -15.17
CA ALA A 265 -11.37 8.83 -15.81
C ALA A 265 -10.26 8.44 -16.80
N GLY A 266 -9.70 9.41 -17.52
CA GLY A 266 -8.53 9.20 -18.40
C GLY A 266 -7.28 8.74 -17.65
N PHE A 267 -7.02 9.26 -16.45
CA PHE A 267 -5.93 8.79 -15.59
C PHE A 267 -6.18 7.39 -15.02
N VAL A 268 -7.42 7.13 -14.62
CA VAL A 268 -7.84 5.82 -14.09
C VAL A 268 -7.67 4.73 -15.15
N GLY A 269 -8.05 5.03 -16.41
CA GLY A 269 -7.93 4.10 -17.53
C GLY A 269 -9.07 3.07 -17.58
N ALA A 270 -9.07 2.29 -18.67
CA ALA A 270 -10.12 1.29 -18.92
C ALA A 270 -10.01 0.07 -17.96
N ASP A 271 -8.89 -0.10 -17.31
CA ASP A 271 -8.56 -1.21 -16.40
C ASP A 271 -8.88 -0.92 -14.93
N ALA A 272 -9.73 0.08 -14.65
CA ALA A 272 -10.15 0.48 -13.30
C ALA A 272 -10.62 -0.70 -12.43
N GLY A 273 -11.41 -1.61 -13.00
CA GLY A 273 -11.88 -2.81 -12.29
C GLY A 273 -10.73 -3.73 -11.86
N LEU A 274 -9.75 -3.94 -12.73
CA LEU A 274 -8.57 -4.75 -12.38
C LEU A 274 -7.72 -4.09 -11.29
N LYS A 275 -7.59 -2.76 -11.33
CA LYS A 275 -6.91 -2.00 -10.28
C LYS A 275 -7.62 -2.09 -8.94
N GLN A 276 -8.96 -2.13 -8.92
CA GLN A 276 -9.72 -2.35 -7.69
C GLN A 276 -9.38 -3.68 -7.03
N LEU A 277 -9.15 -4.74 -7.80
CA LEU A 277 -8.75 -6.05 -7.27
C LEU A 277 -7.40 -6.01 -6.53
N THR A 278 -6.55 -5.01 -6.78
CA THR A 278 -5.28 -4.83 -6.05
C THR A 278 -5.49 -4.29 -4.63
N LEU A 279 -6.61 -3.61 -4.39
CA LEU A 279 -6.91 -2.95 -3.11
C LEU A 279 -7.66 -3.86 -2.14
N THR A 280 -8.39 -4.87 -2.65
CA THR A 280 -9.22 -5.76 -1.85
C THR A 280 -8.46 -7.05 -1.52
N ARG A 281 -8.55 -7.51 -0.28
CA ARG A 281 -7.98 -8.78 0.16
C ARG A 281 -8.99 -9.91 0.00
N VAL A 282 -8.48 -11.12 -0.17
CA VAL A 282 -9.31 -12.33 -0.28
C VAL A 282 -10.20 -12.52 0.96
N ARG A 283 -9.72 -12.18 2.16
CA ARG A 283 -10.49 -12.23 3.41
C ARG A 283 -11.70 -11.28 3.45
N ASP A 284 -11.71 -10.25 2.60
CA ASP A 284 -12.76 -9.22 2.60
C ASP A 284 -13.94 -9.59 1.70
N VAL A 285 -13.89 -10.75 1.05
CA VAL A 285 -14.95 -11.28 0.19
C VAL A 285 -15.45 -12.64 0.71
N PRO A 286 -16.71 -13.01 0.46
CA PRO A 286 -17.23 -14.31 0.82
C PRO A 286 -16.48 -15.41 0.06
N LEU A 287 -16.07 -16.45 0.78
CA LEU A 287 -15.48 -17.66 0.20
C LEU A 287 -16.55 -18.72 0.05
N GLU A 288 -16.41 -19.55 -0.98
CA GLU A 288 -17.26 -20.71 -1.18
C GLU A 288 -16.65 -21.92 -0.49
N ASP A 289 -17.51 -22.86 -0.06
CA ASP A 289 -17.10 -24.15 0.49
C ASP A 289 -17.22 -25.23 -0.59
N CYS A 290 -16.51 -26.35 -0.41
CA CYS A 290 -16.67 -27.57 -1.19
C CYS A 290 -16.60 -28.80 -0.30
N ALA A 291 -16.92 -29.97 -0.88
CA ALA A 291 -16.73 -31.23 -0.20
C ALA A 291 -15.26 -31.47 0.17
N VAL A 292 -14.94 -31.62 1.45
CA VAL A 292 -13.57 -31.84 1.95
C VAL A 292 -13.49 -33.09 2.83
N ALA A 293 -12.35 -33.77 2.78
CA ALA A 293 -12.02 -34.82 3.74
C ALA A 293 -10.51 -34.83 4.02
N VAL A 294 -10.13 -35.24 5.25
CA VAL A 294 -8.75 -35.48 5.59
C VAL A 294 -8.24 -36.78 4.93
N GLU A 295 -6.96 -36.83 4.59
CA GLU A 295 -6.35 -37.97 3.87
C GLU A 295 -6.47 -39.32 4.59
N SER A 296 -6.69 -39.31 5.91
CA SER A 296 -6.96 -40.51 6.73
C SER A 296 -8.44 -40.96 6.73
N ALA A 297 -9.34 -40.17 6.19
CA ALA A 297 -10.76 -40.50 6.13
C ALA A 297 -11.05 -41.62 5.10
N ALA A 298 -12.20 -42.25 5.23
CA ALA A 298 -12.64 -43.26 4.27
C ALA A 298 -12.96 -42.62 2.89
N VAL A 299 -12.53 -43.25 1.79
CA VAL A 299 -12.80 -42.78 0.43
C VAL A 299 -14.29 -42.57 0.18
N GLN A 300 -15.14 -43.44 0.76
CA GLN A 300 -16.58 -43.38 0.59
C GLN A 300 -17.20 -42.12 1.21
N SER A 301 -16.67 -41.64 2.34
CA SER A 301 -17.20 -40.42 2.99
C SER A 301 -17.04 -39.16 2.12
N LEU A 302 -15.90 -39.02 1.43
CA LEU A 302 -15.70 -37.91 0.50
C LEU A 302 -16.55 -38.05 -0.76
N ARG A 303 -16.72 -39.30 -1.24
CA ARG A 303 -17.58 -39.57 -2.39
C ARG A 303 -19.03 -39.19 -2.10
N ASP A 304 -19.55 -39.55 -0.91
CA ASP A 304 -20.92 -39.22 -0.49
C ASP A 304 -21.07 -37.69 -0.35
N ALA A 305 -20.09 -37.02 0.27
CA ALA A 305 -20.08 -35.58 0.39
C ALA A 305 -20.05 -34.82 -0.97
N ILE A 306 -19.33 -35.35 -1.97
CA ILE A 306 -19.36 -34.81 -3.34
C ILE A 306 -20.71 -35.08 -4.00
N GLY A 307 -21.35 -36.23 -3.75
CA GLY A 307 -22.66 -36.55 -4.30
C GLY A 307 -23.79 -35.66 -3.77
N ASP A 308 -23.62 -35.08 -2.60
CA ASP A 308 -24.54 -34.12 -1.98
C ASP A 308 -24.24 -32.65 -2.39
N ASP A 309 -23.09 -32.37 -3.02
CA ASP A 309 -22.68 -31.06 -3.54
C ASP A 309 -23.08 -30.93 -5.03
N GLU A 310 -23.37 -29.73 -5.46
CA GLU A 310 -23.62 -29.43 -6.89
C GLU A 310 -22.34 -29.57 -7.76
N ARG A 311 -21.19 -29.71 -7.13
CA ARG A 311 -19.87 -29.84 -7.77
C ARG A 311 -19.48 -31.30 -7.97
N ASP A 312 -18.92 -31.62 -9.14
CA ASP A 312 -18.41 -32.95 -9.45
C ASP A 312 -16.97 -33.21 -8.97
N TRP A 313 -16.56 -32.56 -7.86
CA TRP A 313 -15.21 -32.68 -7.33
C TRP A 313 -15.16 -32.27 -5.84
N GLY A 314 -14.10 -32.69 -5.17
CA GLY A 314 -13.82 -32.33 -3.77
C GLY A 314 -12.34 -32.17 -3.51
N LEU A 315 -12.00 -31.83 -2.27
CA LEU A 315 -10.65 -31.53 -1.85
C LEU A 315 -10.21 -32.48 -0.72
N VAL A 316 -9.02 -33.04 -0.87
CA VAL A 316 -8.36 -33.82 0.18
C VAL A 316 -7.41 -32.88 0.94
N LEU A 317 -7.52 -32.93 2.27
CA LEU A 317 -6.70 -32.19 3.21
C LEU A 317 -5.72 -33.13 3.91
N ASP A 318 -4.56 -32.62 4.34
CA ASP A 318 -3.68 -33.34 5.27
C ASP A 318 -4.22 -33.30 6.71
N GLU A 319 -3.48 -33.90 7.65
CA GLU A 319 -3.86 -33.94 9.08
C GLU A 319 -3.82 -32.55 9.74
N GLN A 320 -3.14 -31.58 9.14
CA GLN A 320 -3.09 -30.16 9.54
C GLN A 320 -4.17 -29.32 8.81
N ARG A 321 -5.13 -29.99 8.12
CA ARG A 321 -6.17 -29.38 7.32
C ARG A 321 -5.65 -28.53 6.13
N ARG A 322 -4.43 -28.80 5.62
CA ARG A 322 -3.88 -28.13 4.44
C ARG A 322 -4.36 -28.82 3.18
N PRO A 323 -4.70 -28.10 2.14
CA PRO A 323 -5.16 -28.67 0.86
C PRO A 323 -4.03 -29.39 0.13
N VAL A 324 -4.24 -30.64 -0.26
CA VAL A 324 -3.21 -31.50 -0.86
C VAL A 324 -3.58 -31.93 -2.26
N ARG A 325 -4.85 -32.32 -2.49
CA ARG A 325 -5.27 -32.90 -3.77
C ARG A 325 -6.71 -32.56 -4.12
N TRP A 326 -6.94 -32.35 -5.42
CA TRP A 326 -8.25 -32.35 -6.04
C TRP A 326 -8.66 -33.77 -6.41
N VAL A 327 -9.91 -34.11 -6.19
CA VAL A 327 -10.47 -35.43 -6.50
C VAL A 327 -11.83 -35.30 -7.17
N THR A 328 -12.10 -36.22 -8.11
CA THR A 328 -13.41 -36.36 -8.71
C THR A 328 -14.03 -37.71 -8.31
N PRO A 329 -15.36 -37.90 -8.41
CA PRO A 329 -16.01 -39.18 -8.12
C PRO A 329 -15.42 -40.35 -8.95
N ALA A 330 -15.02 -40.10 -10.21
CA ALA A 330 -14.38 -41.09 -11.07
C ALA A 330 -13.02 -41.54 -10.52
N GLN A 331 -12.20 -40.60 -10.02
CA GLN A 331 -10.92 -40.94 -9.41
C GLN A 331 -11.09 -41.68 -8.06
N LEU A 332 -12.07 -41.29 -7.26
CA LEU A 332 -12.39 -41.95 -6.01
C LEU A 332 -12.96 -43.37 -6.20
N ALA A 333 -13.61 -43.64 -7.34
CA ALA A 333 -14.16 -44.99 -7.67
C ALA A 333 -13.06 -46.05 -7.76
N HIS A 334 -11.83 -45.66 -8.07
CA HIS A 334 -10.69 -46.57 -8.30
C HIS A 334 -9.58 -46.36 -7.25
N ALA A 335 -9.80 -45.55 -6.20
CA ALA A 335 -8.81 -45.24 -5.20
C ALA A 335 -8.97 -46.11 -3.94
N ASP A 336 -7.88 -46.70 -3.48
CA ASP A 336 -7.84 -47.45 -2.21
C ASP A 336 -7.65 -46.50 -1.01
N SER A 337 -7.16 -45.27 -1.23
CA SER A 337 -6.88 -44.27 -0.20
C SER A 337 -6.94 -42.86 -0.76
N LEU A 338 -7.40 -41.90 0.05
CA LEU A 338 -7.37 -40.46 -0.26
C LEU A 338 -5.94 -39.92 -0.41
N ARG A 339 -4.93 -40.54 0.23
CA ARG A 339 -3.51 -40.14 0.13
C ARG A 339 -2.96 -40.18 -1.29
N THR A 340 -3.48 -41.06 -2.12
CA THR A 340 -2.99 -41.29 -3.48
C THR A 340 -3.99 -40.91 -4.56
N ALA A 341 -5.23 -40.58 -4.17
CA ALA A 341 -6.30 -40.24 -5.10
C ALA A 341 -6.12 -38.79 -5.62
N GLY A 342 -6.45 -38.58 -6.88
CA GLY A 342 -6.59 -37.28 -7.48
C GLY A 342 -5.29 -36.61 -7.94
N THR A 343 -5.38 -35.31 -8.20
CA THR A 343 -4.28 -34.46 -8.68
C THR A 343 -3.81 -33.49 -7.59
N PRO A 344 -2.50 -33.20 -7.47
CA PRO A 344 -2.01 -32.26 -6.49
C PRO A 344 -2.68 -30.87 -6.64
N VAL A 345 -2.97 -30.22 -5.52
CA VAL A 345 -3.36 -28.79 -5.51
C VAL A 345 -2.14 -27.97 -5.90
N GLY A 346 -2.33 -26.98 -6.77
CA GLY A 346 -1.31 -26.00 -7.11
C GLY A 346 -1.01 -25.06 -5.93
N SER A 347 -0.35 -23.95 -6.21
CA SER A 347 -0.09 -22.93 -5.18
C SER A 347 -1.39 -22.24 -4.78
N GLY A 348 -1.92 -22.53 -3.59
CA GLY A 348 -3.09 -21.86 -3.03
C GLY A 348 -2.88 -20.37 -2.86
N VAL A 349 -3.97 -19.63 -2.69
CA VAL A 349 -3.99 -18.19 -2.44
C VAL A 349 -4.23 -17.95 -0.95
N SER A 350 -3.38 -17.16 -0.28
CA SER A 350 -3.61 -16.81 1.13
C SER A 350 -4.79 -15.85 1.28
N VAL A 351 -5.51 -15.93 2.40
CA VAL A 351 -6.54 -14.95 2.78
C VAL A 351 -6.00 -13.51 2.83
N GLU A 352 -4.72 -13.34 3.06
CA GLU A 352 -4.04 -12.03 3.07
C GLU A 352 -3.65 -11.52 1.67
N SER A 353 -3.74 -12.36 0.64
CA SER A 353 -3.46 -11.97 -0.73
C SER A 353 -4.52 -11.03 -1.29
N THR A 354 -4.17 -10.25 -2.33
CA THR A 354 -5.13 -9.43 -3.05
C THR A 354 -6.02 -10.26 -3.97
N LEU A 355 -7.20 -9.73 -4.32
CA LEU A 355 -8.08 -10.37 -5.29
C LEU A 355 -7.42 -10.45 -6.69
N GLN A 356 -6.50 -9.53 -7.01
CA GLN A 356 -5.70 -9.64 -8.23
C GLN A 356 -4.86 -10.94 -8.21
N ARG A 357 -4.21 -11.24 -7.10
CA ARG A 357 -3.43 -12.47 -6.96
C ARG A 357 -4.29 -13.72 -7.09
N ALA A 358 -5.52 -13.67 -6.56
CA ALA A 358 -6.50 -14.74 -6.73
C ALA A 358 -6.89 -14.92 -8.22
N LEU A 359 -7.13 -13.82 -8.94
CA LEU A 359 -7.41 -13.85 -10.37
C LEU A 359 -6.24 -14.45 -11.18
N GLU A 360 -5.01 -14.05 -10.86
CA GLU A 360 -3.79 -14.62 -11.49
C GLU A 360 -3.70 -16.14 -11.27
N SER A 361 -4.01 -16.63 -10.06
CA SER A 361 -4.02 -18.07 -9.75
C SER A 361 -5.11 -18.80 -10.54
N LEU A 362 -6.33 -18.25 -10.60
CA LEU A 362 -7.44 -18.82 -11.38
C LEU A 362 -7.08 -18.97 -12.87
N LEU A 363 -6.41 -17.95 -13.44
CA LEU A 363 -6.01 -17.96 -14.85
C LEU A 363 -4.83 -18.91 -15.12
N ALA A 364 -3.87 -19.01 -14.19
CA ALA A 364 -2.69 -19.85 -14.35
C ALA A 364 -3.01 -21.34 -14.28
N GLU A 365 -3.95 -21.74 -13.41
CA GLU A 365 -4.31 -23.13 -13.20
C GLU A 365 -5.39 -23.61 -14.18
N SER A 366 -5.94 -22.71 -15.02
CA SER A 366 -7.06 -23.00 -15.94
C SER A 366 -8.27 -23.63 -15.22
N ASN A 367 -8.39 -23.42 -13.92
CA ASN A 367 -9.45 -23.89 -13.05
C ASN A 367 -10.44 -22.77 -12.77
N ALA A 368 -11.71 -23.11 -12.66
CA ALA A 368 -12.74 -22.14 -12.27
C ALA A 368 -12.64 -21.71 -10.80
N HIS A 369 -11.80 -22.40 -10.00
CA HIS A 369 -11.70 -22.26 -8.55
C HIS A 369 -10.24 -22.19 -8.11
N ALA A 370 -9.90 -21.27 -7.20
CA ALA A 370 -8.62 -21.25 -6.52
C ALA A 370 -8.82 -21.55 -5.03
N VAL A 371 -7.95 -22.44 -4.50
CA VAL A 371 -7.97 -22.78 -3.07
C VAL A 371 -7.45 -21.63 -2.26
N VAL A 372 -8.20 -21.24 -1.23
CA VAL A 372 -7.79 -20.21 -0.28
C VAL A 372 -7.30 -20.86 1.00
N THR A 373 -6.15 -20.37 1.48
CA THR A 373 -5.52 -20.86 2.70
C THR A 373 -5.39 -19.76 3.75
N GLY A 374 -5.55 -20.14 5.01
CA GLY A 374 -5.29 -19.29 6.16
C GLY A 374 -3.79 -19.11 6.44
N PRO A 375 -3.44 -18.40 7.55
CA PRO A 375 -2.04 -18.07 7.88
C PRO A 375 -1.13 -19.28 8.07
N ASP A 376 -1.66 -20.40 8.61
CA ASP A 376 -0.92 -21.64 8.85
C ASP A 376 -0.97 -22.61 7.66
N GLY A 377 -1.56 -22.16 6.54
CA GLY A 377 -1.72 -22.94 5.32
C GLY A 377 -2.95 -23.86 5.34
N GLU A 378 -3.79 -23.79 6.36
CA GLU A 378 -5.06 -24.53 6.49
C GLU A 378 -6.08 -24.06 5.46
N TYR A 379 -6.96 -24.96 5.04
CA TYR A 379 -8.05 -24.65 4.10
C TYR A 379 -9.03 -23.65 4.72
N ALA A 380 -9.26 -22.54 4.02
CA ALA A 380 -10.17 -21.47 4.42
C ALA A 380 -11.42 -21.38 3.52
N GLY A 381 -11.36 -21.96 2.30
CA GLY A 381 -12.46 -21.91 1.33
C GLY A 381 -11.93 -21.87 -0.10
N LEU A 382 -12.82 -21.48 -1.00
CA LEU A 382 -12.54 -21.31 -2.42
C LEU A 382 -12.90 -19.89 -2.87
N ILE A 383 -12.18 -19.41 -3.85
CA ILE A 383 -12.56 -18.19 -4.58
C ILE A 383 -12.77 -18.52 -6.06
N THR A 384 -13.79 -17.93 -6.66
CA THR A 384 -14.21 -18.18 -8.06
C THR A 384 -14.14 -16.90 -8.88
N ILE A 385 -14.21 -17.02 -10.19
CA ILE A 385 -14.36 -15.85 -11.08
C ILE A 385 -15.68 -15.12 -10.78
N ASP A 386 -16.76 -15.84 -10.48
CA ASP A 386 -18.06 -15.27 -10.16
C ASP A 386 -18.01 -14.44 -8.88
N THR A 387 -17.28 -14.89 -7.85
CA THR A 387 -17.01 -14.11 -6.64
C THR A 387 -16.32 -12.79 -6.97
N LEU A 388 -15.30 -12.80 -7.84
CA LEU A 388 -14.58 -11.59 -8.24
C LEU A 388 -15.48 -10.62 -9.03
N VAL A 389 -16.27 -11.15 -9.98
CA VAL A 389 -17.20 -10.35 -10.80
C VAL A 389 -18.30 -9.75 -9.94
N SER A 390 -18.89 -10.52 -9.02
CA SER A 390 -19.92 -10.05 -8.11
C SER A 390 -19.40 -8.93 -7.22
N HIS A 391 -18.21 -9.12 -6.64
CA HIS A 391 -17.57 -8.09 -5.81
C HIS A 391 -17.31 -6.78 -6.57
N LEU A 392 -16.81 -6.85 -7.82
CA LEU A 392 -16.61 -5.67 -8.67
C LEU A 392 -17.94 -4.97 -8.99
N SER A 393 -19.03 -5.73 -9.17
CA SER A 393 -20.35 -5.19 -9.44
C SER A 393 -20.93 -4.49 -8.20
N GLU A 394 -20.84 -5.10 -7.03
CA GLU A 394 -21.28 -4.53 -5.74
C GLU A 394 -20.55 -3.22 -5.41
N MET A 395 -19.24 -3.16 -5.66
CA MET A 395 -18.46 -1.95 -5.46
C MET A 395 -18.94 -0.79 -6.34
N ARG A 396 -19.32 -1.06 -7.58
CA ARG A 396 -19.93 -0.05 -8.48
C ARG A 396 -21.29 0.43 -7.96
N ASP A 397 -22.14 -0.48 -7.49
CA ASP A 397 -23.50 -0.18 -7.03
C ASP A 397 -23.53 0.55 -5.67
N THR A 398 -22.66 0.17 -4.75
CA THR A 398 -22.57 0.78 -3.41
C THR A 398 -22.15 2.25 -3.50
N HIS A 399 -21.27 2.58 -4.43
CA HIS A 399 -20.84 3.96 -4.68
C HIS A 399 -21.85 4.76 -5.53
N GLY A 400 -22.74 4.09 -6.28
CA GLY A 400 -23.84 4.73 -7.02
C GLY A 400 -24.99 5.23 -6.13
N ARG A 401 -25.27 4.57 -5.01
CA ARG A 401 -26.40 4.89 -4.10
C ARG A 401 -26.16 6.05 -3.14
N ASN A 402 -24.90 6.33 -2.76
CA ASN A 402 -24.56 7.42 -1.85
C ASN A 402 -24.43 8.80 -2.52
N GLY A 403 -24.66 8.93 -3.82
CA GLY A 403 -24.53 10.17 -4.59
C GLY A 403 -25.83 10.89 -4.93
N GLY A 404 -26.99 10.43 -4.44
CA GLY A 404 -28.31 10.95 -4.74
C GLY A 404 -28.88 11.98 -3.76
N GLY A 405 -28.04 12.60 -2.94
CA GLY A 405 -28.52 13.56 -1.94
C GLY A 405 -27.60 14.75 -1.78
N ARG A 406 -27.66 15.69 -2.76
CA ARG A 406 -27.55 17.15 -2.52
C ARG A 406 -27.84 17.92 -3.81
#